data_3edec46d100351ecc7b70d625e3246d3
#
_entry.id   3edec46d100351ecc7b70d625e3246d3
#
_cell.length_a   1.000
_cell.length_b   1.000
_cell.length_c   1.000
_cell.angle_alpha   90.00
_cell.angle_beta   90.00
_cell.angle_gamma   90.00
#
_symmetry.space_group_name_H-M   'P 1'
#
loop_
_entity.id
_entity.type
_entity.pdbx_description
1 polymer ?
#
loop_
_entity_poly.entity_id
_entity_poly.type
_entity_poly.pdbx_seq_one_letter_code
_entity_poly.pdbx_strand_id
1 'polypeptide(L)'
;MKEMTRVELRRLEMRDLNAIERIARASYPTPWSRSMFASELAKPSSICLGAFDLETFELVGYLVISRYVDAWHVMNVAVAAEHRRRGIATMLLERLFEATAGRGRRGYTLEVRVSNSGAVALYERLGFKPRGVRRGYYTDNREDALIMWKDPVIHDEVAND
;
A
#
# COMPACT_ATOMS: atom_id res chain seq x y z
N MET A 1 23.92 -12.45 6.52
CA MET A 1 23.05 -11.31 6.84
C MET A 1 22.58 -10.65 5.55
N LYS A 2 21.28 -10.46 5.42
CA LYS A 2 20.75 -9.71 4.30
C LYS A 2 21.02 -8.22 4.53
N GLU A 3 21.71 -7.60 3.61
CA GLU A 3 21.86 -6.15 3.65
C GLU A 3 20.50 -5.48 3.50
N MET A 4 20.24 -4.47 4.32
CA MET A 4 19.02 -3.69 4.18
C MET A 4 19.11 -2.85 2.91
N THR A 5 18.10 -2.97 2.06
CA THR A 5 17.99 -2.14 0.87
C THR A 5 17.82 -0.68 1.30
N ARG A 6 18.69 0.20 0.82
CA ARG A 6 18.52 1.63 1.03
C ARG A 6 17.60 2.16 -0.04
N VAL A 7 16.50 2.73 0.40
CA VAL A 7 15.50 3.26 -0.51
C VAL A 7 15.19 4.72 -0.20
N GLU A 8 14.84 5.45 -1.25
CA GLU A 8 14.26 6.77 -1.16
C GLU A 8 12.76 6.64 -1.46
N LEU A 9 11.93 7.26 -0.62
CA LEU A 9 10.50 7.31 -0.83
C LEU A 9 10.15 8.64 -1.49
N ARG A 10 9.43 8.60 -2.61
CA ARG A 10 8.93 9.79 -3.27
C ARG A 10 7.58 9.52 -3.95
N ARG A 11 6.89 10.58 -4.31
CA ARG A 11 5.65 10.45 -5.06
C ARG A 11 5.93 9.89 -6.44
N LEU A 12 5.04 9.00 -6.87
CA LEU A 12 5.07 8.43 -8.22
C LEU A 12 4.51 9.43 -9.23
N GLU A 13 5.03 9.37 -10.45
CA GLU A 13 4.65 10.20 -11.56
C GLU A 13 4.29 9.33 -12.77
N MET A 14 3.70 9.93 -13.80
CA MET A 14 3.31 9.20 -15.01
C MET A 14 4.50 8.50 -15.69
N ARG A 15 5.70 9.07 -15.59
CA ARG A 15 6.92 8.45 -16.12
C ARG A 15 7.29 7.12 -15.41
N ASP A 16 6.70 6.88 -14.23
CA ASP A 16 6.97 5.66 -13.45
C ASP A 16 6.05 4.49 -13.82
N LEU A 17 5.07 4.70 -14.71
CA LEU A 17 4.05 3.69 -15.04
C LEU A 17 4.62 2.34 -15.50
N ASN A 18 5.66 2.35 -16.34
CA ASN A 18 6.26 1.10 -16.81
C ASN A 18 6.81 0.25 -15.64
N ALA A 19 7.47 0.92 -14.70
CA ALA A 19 8.05 0.25 -13.53
C ALA A 19 6.95 -0.25 -12.59
N ILE A 20 5.91 0.53 -12.38
CA ILE A 20 4.74 0.14 -11.55
C ILE A 20 4.09 -1.10 -12.13
N GLU A 21 3.80 -1.11 -13.42
CA GLU A 21 3.17 -2.25 -14.10
C GLU A 21 4.02 -3.51 -13.99
N ARG A 22 5.33 -3.39 -14.14
CA ARG A 22 6.24 -4.54 -14.03
C ARG A 22 6.13 -5.21 -12.66
N ILE A 23 6.13 -4.42 -11.59
CA ILE A 23 6.01 -4.94 -10.23
C ILE A 23 4.62 -5.52 -10.01
N ALA A 24 3.57 -4.86 -10.50
CA ALA A 24 2.19 -5.32 -10.35
C ALA A 24 1.96 -6.66 -11.03
N ARG A 25 2.46 -6.84 -12.24
CA ARG A 25 2.33 -8.10 -13.00
C ARG A 25 3.02 -9.27 -12.30
N ALA A 26 4.14 -9.01 -11.67
CA ALA A 26 4.87 -10.05 -10.93
C ALA A 26 4.24 -10.35 -9.56
N SER A 27 3.37 -9.49 -9.06
CA SER A 27 2.86 -9.56 -7.69
C SER A 27 1.41 -10.06 -7.61
N TYR A 28 0.60 -9.84 -8.64
CA TYR A 28 -0.83 -10.14 -8.61
C TYR A 28 -1.26 -11.01 -9.79
N PRO A 29 -2.16 -12.00 -9.55
CA PRO A 29 -2.73 -12.81 -10.63
C PRO A 29 -3.52 -11.98 -11.63
N THR A 30 -4.26 -10.99 -11.15
CA THR A 30 -5.04 -10.04 -11.96
C THR A 30 -4.61 -8.62 -11.61
N PRO A 31 -3.47 -8.16 -12.16
CA PRO A 31 -2.95 -6.84 -11.83
C PRO A 31 -3.82 -5.73 -12.43
N TRP A 32 -3.74 -4.54 -11.83
CA TRP A 32 -4.36 -3.36 -12.42
C TRP A 32 -3.76 -3.07 -13.80
N SER A 33 -4.59 -2.53 -14.68
CA SER A 33 -4.14 -2.04 -15.98
C SER A 33 -3.37 -0.72 -15.84
N ARG A 34 -2.63 -0.38 -16.89
CA ARG A 34 -1.94 0.91 -16.96
C ARG A 34 -2.89 2.07 -16.75
N SER A 35 -4.09 2.02 -17.36
CA SER A 35 -5.07 3.10 -17.23
C SER A 35 -5.60 3.26 -15.81
N MET A 36 -5.71 2.17 -15.05
CA MET A 36 -6.12 2.24 -13.64
C MET A 36 -5.05 2.95 -12.81
N PHE A 37 -3.79 2.62 -13.00
CA PHE A 37 -2.70 3.33 -12.32
C PHE A 37 -2.64 4.81 -12.73
N ALA A 38 -2.74 5.08 -14.02
CA ALA A 38 -2.71 6.46 -14.52
C ALA A 38 -3.86 7.29 -13.94
N SER A 39 -5.05 6.70 -13.83
CA SER A 39 -6.21 7.35 -13.23
C SER A 39 -5.95 7.75 -11.78
N GLU A 40 -5.36 6.86 -10.99
CA GLU A 40 -5.04 7.15 -9.59
C GLU A 40 -3.94 8.22 -9.47
N LEU A 41 -2.92 8.17 -10.33
CA LEU A 41 -1.86 9.19 -10.35
C LEU A 41 -2.38 10.59 -10.64
N ALA A 42 -3.44 10.68 -11.45
CA ALA A 42 -4.05 11.97 -11.82
C ALA A 42 -5.06 12.49 -10.79
N LYS A 43 -5.47 11.67 -9.83
CA LYS A 43 -6.54 11.98 -8.89
C LYS A 43 -6.02 12.77 -7.69
N PRO A 44 -6.55 13.99 -7.41
CA PRO A 44 -6.10 14.77 -6.25
C PRO A 44 -6.37 14.10 -4.90
N SER A 45 -7.37 13.20 -4.84
CA SER A 45 -7.72 12.48 -3.62
C SER A 45 -6.85 11.23 -3.38
N SER A 46 -5.93 10.94 -4.28
CA SER A 46 -5.04 9.78 -4.18
C SER A 46 -3.62 10.18 -3.84
N ILE A 47 -2.93 9.33 -3.11
CA ILE A 47 -1.50 9.45 -2.85
C ILE A 47 -0.84 8.18 -3.38
N CYS A 48 0.12 8.36 -4.28
CA CYS A 48 0.87 7.26 -4.86
C CYS A 48 2.34 7.43 -4.49
N LEU A 49 2.86 6.51 -3.68
CA LEU A 49 4.25 6.54 -3.22
C LEU A 49 5.05 5.42 -3.84
N GLY A 50 6.31 5.70 -4.12
CA GLY A 50 7.26 4.70 -4.59
C GLY A 50 8.48 4.63 -3.70
N ALA A 51 9.05 3.44 -3.60
CA ALA A 51 10.35 3.21 -2.98
C ALA A 51 11.35 2.93 -4.08
N PHE A 52 12.41 3.72 -4.13
CA PHE A 52 13.45 3.65 -5.16
C PHE A 52 14.77 3.22 -4.54
N ASP A 53 15.42 2.23 -5.14
CA ASP A 53 16.75 1.79 -4.70
C ASP A 53 17.74 2.93 -4.90
N LEU A 54 18.50 3.28 -3.86
CA LEU A 54 19.46 4.39 -3.92
C LEU A 54 20.69 4.08 -4.77
N GLU A 55 20.97 2.80 -5.04
CA GLU A 55 22.11 2.39 -5.86
C GLU A 55 21.74 2.32 -7.34
N THR A 56 20.59 1.72 -7.67
CA THR A 56 20.18 1.49 -9.06
C THR A 56 19.20 2.53 -9.58
N PHE A 57 18.56 3.31 -8.67
CA PHE A 57 17.50 4.26 -8.95
C PHE A 57 16.23 3.62 -9.51
N GLU A 58 16.13 2.29 -9.42
CA GLU A 58 14.94 1.56 -9.86
C GLU A 58 13.85 1.55 -8.81
N LEU A 59 12.60 1.55 -9.28
CA LEU A 59 11.44 1.37 -8.41
C LEU A 59 11.45 -0.07 -7.88
N VAL A 60 11.36 -0.24 -6.57
CA VAL A 60 11.36 -1.57 -5.92
C VAL A 60 10.08 -1.85 -5.14
N GLY A 61 9.24 -0.86 -4.95
CA GLY A 61 7.94 -1.03 -4.29
C GLY A 61 7.07 0.19 -4.48
N TYR A 62 5.75 0.01 -4.35
CA TYR A 62 4.81 1.12 -4.50
C TYR A 62 3.59 0.95 -3.60
N LEU A 63 2.90 2.06 -3.36
CA LEU A 63 1.68 2.11 -2.57
C LEU A 63 0.74 3.11 -3.21
N VAL A 64 -0.50 2.69 -3.46
CA VAL A 64 -1.58 3.55 -3.94
C VAL A 64 -2.66 3.60 -2.88
N ILE A 65 -3.00 4.79 -2.44
CA ILE A 65 -4.04 5.02 -1.45
C ILE A 65 -4.95 6.16 -1.93
N SER A 66 -6.24 6.01 -1.70
CA SER A 66 -7.23 7.00 -2.12
C SER A 66 -8.14 7.38 -0.96
N ARG A 67 -8.48 8.66 -0.85
CA ARG A 67 -9.41 9.15 0.15
C ARG A 67 -10.84 9.04 -0.38
N TYR A 68 -11.70 8.37 0.37
CA TYR A 68 -13.11 8.21 0.02
C TYR A 68 -13.96 8.15 1.29
N VAL A 69 -15.01 8.97 1.34
CA VAL A 69 -15.95 9.03 2.47
C VAL A 69 -15.21 9.12 3.82
N ASP A 70 -14.29 10.07 3.88
CA ASP A 70 -13.52 10.42 5.08
C ASP A 70 -12.63 9.28 5.63
N ALA A 71 -12.31 8.29 4.79
CA ALA A 71 -11.40 7.20 5.09
C ALA A 71 -10.33 7.09 3.99
N TRP A 72 -9.16 6.61 4.36
CA TRP A 72 -8.09 6.30 3.40
C TRP A 72 -8.15 4.82 3.03
N HIS A 73 -8.33 4.53 1.75
CA HIS A 73 -8.38 3.17 1.24
C HIS A 73 -7.02 2.78 0.65
N VAL A 74 -6.39 1.77 1.20
CA VAL A 74 -5.18 1.18 0.62
C VAL A 74 -5.63 0.37 -0.60
N MET A 75 -5.38 0.91 -1.79
CA MET A 75 -5.92 0.36 -3.04
C MET A 75 -5.02 -0.71 -3.64
N ASN A 76 -3.70 -0.51 -3.55
CA ASN A 76 -2.74 -1.39 -4.17
C ASN A 76 -1.36 -1.18 -3.54
N VAL A 77 -0.70 -2.25 -3.17
CA VAL A 77 0.65 -2.20 -2.61
C VAL A 77 1.42 -3.43 -3.07
N ALA A 78 2.63 -3.24 -3.53
CA ALA A 78 3.48 -4.35 -3.94
C ALA A 78 4.95 -3.99 -3.81
N VAL A 79 5.78 -5.00 -3.57
CA VAL A 79 7.23 -4.91 -3.50
C VAL A 79 7.81 -5.93 -4.47
N ALA A 80 8.82 -5.53 -5.23
CA ALA A 80 9.51 -6.42 -6.16
C ALA A 80 10.02 -7.65 -5.42
N ALA A 81 9.92 -8.83 -6.06
CA ALA A 81 10.19 -10.12 -5.41
C ALA A 81 11.56 -10.17 -4.73
N GLU A 82 12.60 -9.65 -5.39
CA GLU A 82 13.97 -9.66 -4.88
C GLU A 82 14.21 -8.69 -3.72
N HIS A 83 13.23 -7.81 -3.45
CA HIS A 83 13.32 -6.83 -2.37
C HIS A 83 12.33 -7.09 -1.23
N ARG A 84 11.61 -8.20 -1.27
CA ARG A 84 10.66 -8.57 -0.22
C ARG A 84 11.37 -8.94 1.08
N ARG A 85 10.64 -8.84 2.20
CA ARG A 85 11.14 -9.13 3.55
C ARG A 85 12.26 -8.20 4.01
N ARG A 86 12.31 -6.99 3.46
CA ARG A 86 13.28 -5.95 3.84
C ARG A 86 12.59 -4.72 4.45
N GLY A 87 11.30 -4.84 4.79
CA GLY A 87 10.56 -3.76 5.44
C GLY A 87 10.10 -2.63 4.52
N ILE A 88 10.17 -2.80 3.20
CA ILE A 88 9.81 -1.73 2.25
C ILE A 88 8.31 -1.39 2.32
N ALA A 89 7.43 -2.40 2.36
CA ALA A 89 6.00 -2.16 2.50
C ALA A 89 5.68 -1.41 3.80
N THR A 90 6.33 -1.79 4.89
CA THR A 90 6.19 -1.11 6.18
C THR A 90 6.62 0.35 6.07
N MET A 91 7.76 0.62 5.44
CA MET A 91 8.26 1.99 5.25
C MET A 91 7.27 2.84 4.45
N LEU A 92 6.70 2.29 3.38
CA LEU A 92 5.72 2.98 2.55
C LEU A 92 4.46 3.33 3.36
N LEU A 93 3.93 2.35 4.10
CA LEU A 93 2.73 2.56 4.91
C LEU A 93 2.97 3.54 6.06
N GLU A 94 4.09 3.43 6.76
CA GLU A 94 4.45 4.37 7.83
C GLU A 94 4.60 5.79 7.30
N ARG A 95 5.24 5.98 6.15
CA ARG A 95 5.34 7.30 5.52
C ARG A 95 3.96 7.86 5.19
N LEU A 96 3.06 7.00 4.73
CA LEU A 96 1.69 7.37 4.45
C LEU A 96 0.95 7.82 5.70
N PHE A 97 1.08 7.07 6.80
CA PHE A 97 0.44 7.45 8.07
C PHE A 97 0.92 8.82 8.53
N GLU A 98 2.21 9.10 8.43
CA GLU A 98 2.77 10.42 8.75
C GLU A 98 2.18 11.52 7.86
N ALA A 99 2.12 11.28 6.56
CA ALA A 99 1.64 12.25 5.58
C ALA A 99 0.15 12.55 5.71
N THR A 100 -0.63 11.61 6.24
CA THR A 100 -2.09 11.73 6.36
C THR A 100 -2.57 11.95 7.80
N ALA A 101 -1.66 12.05 8.76
CA ALA A 101 -2.01 12.24 10.16
C ALA A 101 -2.88 13.49 10.34
N GLY A 102 -3.97 13.35 11.11
CA GLY A 102 -4.95 14.39 11.30
C GLY A 102 -5.97 14.56 10.18
N ARG A 103 -5.87 13.76 9.13
CA ARG A 103 -6.80 13.77 7.98
C ARG A 103 -7.53 12.43 7.91
N GLY A 104 -8.77 12.43 7.46
CA GLY A 104 -9.55 11.20 7.35
C GLY A 104 -10.03 10.71 8.72
N ARG A 105 -11.20 11.17 9.16
CA ARG A 105 -11.75 10.88 10.50
C ARG A 105 -12.01 9.41 10.76
N ARG A 106 -12.26 8.63 9.71
CA ARG A 106 -12.58 7.21 9.83
C ARG A 106 -11.35 6.30 9.79
N GLY A 107 -10.17 6.86 9.51
CA GLY A 107 -8.93 6.11 9.49
C GLY A 107 -8.63 5.44 8.16
N TYR A 108 -8.13 4.21 8.22
CA TYR A 108 -7.60 3.48 7.07
C TYR A 108 -8.31 2.14 6.92
N THR A 109 -8.59 1.76 5.68
CA THR A 109 -9.19 0.45 5.40
C THR A 109 -8.55 -0.19 4.18
N LEU A 110 -8.65 -1.52 4.10
CA LEU A 110 -8.17 -2.29 2.97
C LEU A 110 -8.93 -3.61 2.87
N GLU A 111 -8.86 -4.23 1.70
CA GLU A 111 -9.26 -5.61 1.50
C GLU A 111 -8.02 -6.44 1.17
N VAL A 112 -7.93 -7.64 1.75
CA VAL A 112 -6.82 -8.55 1.51
C VAL A 112 -7.36 -9.97 1.39
N ARG A 113 -6.76 -10.78 0.50
CA ARG A 113 -7.16 -12.19 0.36
C ARG A 113 -6.98 -12.90 1.69
N VAL A 114 -7.98 -13.68 2.08
CA VAL A 114 -7.91 -14.43 3.35
C VAL A 114 -6.72 -15.39 3.39
N SER A 115 -6.29 -15.89 2.23
CA SER A 115 -5.13 -16.78 2.12
C SER A 115 -3.78 -16.06 2.21
N ASN A 116 -3.75 -14.74 2.06
CA ASN A 116 -2.50 -13.99 2.09
C ASN A 116 -2.07 -13.70 3.53
N SER A 117 -1.62 -14.75 4.21
CA SER A 117 -1.27 -14.68 5.63
C SER A 117 -0.12 -13.71 5.92
N GLY A 118 0.83 -13.59 4.99
CA GLY A 118 1.94 -12.65 5.15
C GLY A 118 1.47 -11.20 5.14
N ALA A 119 0.58 -10.85 4.23
CA ALA A 119 0.01 -9.51 4.16
C ALA A 119 -0.87 -9.21 5.37
N VAL A 120 -1.73 -10.16 5.77
CA VAL A 120 -2.58 -10.01 6.96
C VAL A 120 -1.71 -9.73 8.19
N ALA A 121 -0.64 -10.49 8.39
CA ALA A 121 0.27 -10.32 9.52
C ALA A 121 0.95 -8.93 9.48
N LEU A 122 1.36 -8.48 8.29
CA LEU A 122 1.95 -7.15 8.12
C LEU A 122 0.97 -6.06 8.55
N TYR A 123 -0.27 -6.13 8.07
CA TYR A 123 -1.28 -5.13 8.40
C TYR A 123 -1.64 -5.15 9.89
N GLU A 124 -1.73 -6.32 10.49
CA GLU A 124 -1.97 -6.44 11.94
C GLU A 124 -0.86 -5.77 12.74
N ARG A 125 0.40 -5.97 12.36
CA ARG A 125 1.53 -5.31 13.03
C ARG A 125 1.46 -3.78 12.92
N LEU A 126 0.85 -3.27 11.86
CA LEU A 126 0.69 -1.83 11.64
C LEU A 126 -0.59 -1.26 12.27
N GLY A 127 -1.35 -2.08 12.98
CA GLY A 127 -2.51 -1.62 13.74
C GLY A 127 -3.85 -1.84 13.04
N PHE A 128 -3.89 -2.53 11.90
CA PHE A 128 -5.15 -2.91 11.26
C PHE A 128 -5.78 -4.08 11.99
N LYS A 129 -7.11 -4.08 12.08
CA LYS A 129 -7.87 -5.15 12.70
C LYS A 129 -8.95 -5.66 11.74
N PRO A 130 -9.23 -6.97 11.73
CA PRO A 130 -10.32 -7.52 10.91
C PRO A 130 -11.67 -6.95 11.35
N ARG A 131 -12.50 -6.57 10.37
CA ARG A 131 -13.82 -5.98 10.62
C ARG A 131 -14.93 -6.65 9.83
N GLY A 132 -14.59 -7.53 8.89
CA GLY A 132 -15.59 -8.21 8.09
C GLY A 132 -14.95 -9.01 6.97
N VAL A 133 -15.80 -9.68 6.22
CA VAL A 133 -15.39 -10.51 5.08
C VAL A 133 -16.31 -10.20 3.92
N ARG A 134 -15.73 -9.99 2.72
CA ARG A 134 -16.48 -9.93 1.47
C ARG A 134 -16.36 -11.28 0.78
N ARG A 135 -17.45 -12.04 0.75
CA ARG A 135 -17.44 -13.38 0.18
C ARG A 135 -17.31 -13.33 -1.34
N GLY A 136 -16.46 -14.19 -1.89
CA GLY A 136 -16.26 -14.33 -3.33
C GLY A 136 -15.78 -13.06 -4.01
N TYR A 137 -15.10 -12.17 -3.30
CA TYR A 137 -14.71 -10.85 -3.79
C TYR A 137 -13.77 -10.91 -4.98
N TYR A 138 -12.80 -11.83 -4.95
CA TYR A 138 -11.81 -11.96 -6.02
C TYR A 138 -12.35 -12.84 -7.14
N THR A 139 -12.47 -12.28 -8.34
CA THR A 139 -13.14 -12.93 -9.46
C THR A 139 -12.34 -14.05 -10.10
N ASP A 140 -11.02 -14.10 -9.89
CA ASP A 140 -10.15 -15.12 -10.47
C ASP A 140 -10.41 -16.51 -9.88
N ASN A 141 -10.58 -16.62 -8.57
CA ASN A 141 -10.77 -17.91 -7.89
C ASN A 141 -11.90 -17.89 -6.86
N ARG A 142 -12.70 -16.83 -6.82
CA ARG A 142 -13.80 -16.66 -5.86
C ARG A 142 -13.36 -16.62 -4.41
N GLU A 143 -12.12 -16.31 -4.15
CA GLU A 143 -11.61 -16.20 -2.80
C GLU A 143 -12.24 -15.01 -2.07
N ASP A 144 -12.45 -15.17 -0.75
CA ASP A 144 -12.97 -14.12 0.11
C ASP A 144 -11.91 -13.05 0.37
N ALA A 145 -12.35 -11.83 0.60
CA ALA A 145 -11.51 -10.74 1.07
C ALA A 145 -11.78 -10.47 2.54
N LEU A 146 -10.70 -10.36 3.32
CA LEU A 146 -10.78 -9.86 4.68
C LEU A 146 -10.77 -8.34 4.63
N ILE A 147 -11.75 -7.71 5.27
CA ILE A 147 -11.80 -6.25 5.40
C ILE A 147 -11.11 -5.87 6.69
N MET A 148 -10.11 -5.00 6.61
CA MET A 148 -9.37 -4.56 7.78
C MET A 148 -9.47 -3.05 7.93
N TRP A 149 -9.44 -2.58 9.18
CA TRP A 149 -9.51 -1.16 9.52
C TRP A 149 -8.45 -0.80 10.56
N LYS A 150 -7.90 0.38 10.39
CA LYS A 150 -6.99 1.01 11.34
C LYS A 150 -7.54 2.37 11.73
N ASP A 151 -7.50 2.69 13.03
CA ASP A 151 -7.94 3.97 13.54
C ASP A 151 -7.08 5.13 13.00
N PRO A 152 -7.63 6.34 12.92
CA PRO A 152 -6.87 7.49 12.44
C PRO A 152 -5.62 7.74 13.26
N VAL A 153 -4.55 8.20 12.58
CA VAL A 153 -3.33 8.63 13.25
C VAL A 153 -3.49 10.11 13.62
N ILE A 154 -3.23 10.44 14.87
CA ILE A 154 -3.40 11.78 15.44
C ILE A 154 -2.04 12.40 15.73
N HIS A 155 -1.81 13.64 15.25
CA HIS A 155 -0.54 14.35 15.44
C HIS A 155 -0.17 14.57 16.91
N ASP A 156 -1.16 14.78 17.77
CA ASP A 156 -0.93 15.15 19.18
C ASP A 156 -0.38 14.01 20.04
N GLU A 157 -0.50 12.76 19.60
CA GLU A 157 0.05 11.61 20.31
C GLU A 157 1.57 11.51 20.20
N VAL A 158 2.15 12.19 19.21
CA VAL A 158 3.60 12.19 18.98
C VAL A 158 4.29 13.32 19.76
N ALA A 159 3.55 14.36 20.16
CA ALA A 159 4.11 15.54 20.78
C ALA A 159 4.26 15.42 22.32
N ASN A 160 3.72 14.37 22.93
CA ASN A 160 3.69 14.21 24.39
C ASN A 160 4.63 13.10 24.90
N ASP A 161 5.45 12.54 24.03
CA ASP A 161 6.50 11.60 24.40
C ASP A 161 7.89 12.34 24.44
#